data_a059ccafd0d0514346e3c4b4d396026d
#
_entry.id   a059ccafd0d0514346e3c4b4d396026d
#
_cell.length_a   1.000
_cell.length_b   1.000
_cell.length_c   1.000
_cell.angle_alpha   90.00
_cell.angle_beta   90.00
_cell.angle_gamma   90.00
#
_symmetry.space_group_name_H-M   'P 1'
#
loop_
_entity.id
_entity.type
_entity.pdbx_description
1 polymer ?
#
loop_
_entity_poly.entity_id
_entity_poly.type
_entity_poly.pdbx_seq_one_letter_code
_entity_poly.pdbx_strand_id
1 'polypeptide(L)'
;MTTALSPRGKQGALLIAGILMIATTLRVTFTGAAPLLETIRSDYGLSTAQTGLLTTLPLLAFALVSPLAAGIARRFGMERSLFAAMLLICAGIALRSLPSAALLFAGTAIIGCGIALGNVLLPGLIKRDFSQHVARLTGAYSLTMGAAAALGSALVVPLALHGFGWRGALLMLMLFPLLAFLIWLPQWRTTRSANLSSSRALHERGIWRSPLAWQVTLFLGLNSLIYYVIIGWLPTILISHGYSEAQAGSLHGLLQLATAAPGLAIPLILHRFNDQRWIAALVSLLCAVGAAGLWFVPGQAIIWTLLFGFGSGATMILGLTFIGLRASSAHQAAALSGMAQSVGYLAACGPPVMGKLHDASGSWYLPLSGVTVLAIIMAIFGLYAGRDREIAS
;
A
#
# COMPACT_ATOMS: atom_id res chain seq x y z
N MET A 1 -4.60 34.97 -5.79
CA MET A 1 -5.81 34.13 -5.68
C MET A 1 -6.09 33.48 -7.03
N THR A 2 -5.49 32.35 -7.30
CA THR A 2 -5.79 31.54 -8.48
C THR A 2 -6.69 30.40 -8.02
N THR A 3 -7.98 30.53 -8.29
CA THR A 3 -8.99 29.49 -8.10
C THR A 3 -8.57 28.26 -8.89
N ALA A 4 -8.12 27.22 -8.18
CA ALA A 4 -7.91 25.90 -8.77
C ALA A 4 -9.28 25.42 -9.27
N LEU A 5 -9.45 25.37 -10.59
CA LEU A 5 -10.63 24.86 -11.25
C LEU A 5 -10.73 23.37 -10.92
N SER A 6 -11.56 22.99 -9.96
CA SER A 6 -11.95 21.60 -9.78
C SER A 6 -12.56 21.12 -11.11
N PRO A 7 -12.16 19.92 -11.62
CA PRO A 7 -12.76 19.39 -12.84
C PRO A 7 -14.27 19.22 -12.63
N ARG A 8 -15.06 20.04 -13.33
CA ARG A 8 -16.51 20.03 -13.20
C ARG A 8 -17.13 19.08 -14.24
N GLY A 9 -18.14 18.31 -13.85
CA GLY A 9 -18.93 17.49 -14.74
C GLY A 9 -18.27 16.17 -15.18
N LYS A 10 -18.48 15.76 -16.43
CA LYS A 10 -18.03 14.46 -16.98
C LYS A 10 -16.51 14.22 -16.88
N GLN A 11 -15.69 15.27 -16.99
CA GLN A 11 -14.23 15.13 -16.88
C GLN A 11 -13.79 14.80 -15.44
N GLY A 12 -14.42 15.39 -14.43
CA GLY A 12 -14.14 15.07 -13.04
C GLY A 12 -14.52 13.64 -12.67
N ALA A 13 -15.68 13.18 -13.16
CA ALA A 13 -16.12 11.80 -12.94
C ALA A 13 -15.16 10.79 -13.60
N LEU A 14 -14.71 11.06 -14.84
CA LEU A 14 -13.75 10.21 -15.53
C LEU A 14 -12.39 10.15 -14.81
N LEU A 15 -11.94 11.27 -14.26
CA LEU A 15 -10.69 11.33 -13.50
C LEU A 15 -10.80 10.52 -12.18
N ILE A 16 -11.90 10.63 -11.46
CA ILE A 16 -12.17 9.81 -10.27
C ILE A 16 -12.23 8.33 -10.64
N ALA A 17 -12.98 7.97 -11.68
CA ALA A 17 -13.03 6.58 -12.17
C ALA A 17 -11.65 6.05 -12.53
N GLY A 18 -10.81 6.86 -13.20
CA GLY A 18 -9.43 6.51 -13.51
C GLY A 18 -8.56 6.28 -12.27
N ILE A 19 -8.66 7.16 -11.27
CA ILE A 19 -7.95 7.03 -9.98
C ILE A 19 -8.35 5.72 -9.30
N LEU A 20 -9.66 5.41 -9.22
CA LEU A 20 -10.16 4.20 -8.58
C LEU A 20 -9.74 2.93 -9.35
N MET A 21 -9.75 2.96 -10.68
CA MET A 21 -9.31 1.83 -11.51
C MET A 21 -7.80 1.61 -11.42
N ILE A 22 -6.99 2.65 -11.37
CA ILE A 22 -5.57 2.53 -11.08
C ILE A 22 -5.39 1.89 -9.70
N ALA A 23 -6.14 2.33 -8.69
CA ALA A 23 -6.07 1.80 -7.33
C ALA A 23 -6.36 0.28 -7.27
N THR A 24 -7.35 -0.25 -8.02
CA THR A 24 -7.59 -1.70 -8.08
C THR A 24 -6.35 -2.45 -8.51
N THR A 25 -5.66 -1.93 -9.51
CA THR A 25 -4.47 -2.53 -10.12
C THR A 25 -3.31 -2.62 -9.15
N LEU A 26 -3.10 -1.58 -8.33
CA LEU A 26 -1.91 -1.47 -7.46
C LEU A 26 -1.81 -2.57 -6.40
N ARG A 27 -2.90 -3.22 -6.05
CA ARG A 27 -2.90 -4.25 -5.01
C ARG A 27 -3.25 -5.63 -5.55
N VAL A 28 -4.23 -5.76 -6.43
CA VAL A 28 -4.67 -7.06 -6.96
C VAL A 28 -3.55 -7.80 -7.67
N THR A 29 -2.71 -7.11 -8.41
CA THR A 29 -1.61 -7.71 -9.19
C THR A 29 -0.48 -8.26 -8.31
N PHE A 30 -0.35 -7.71 -7.11
CA PHE A 30 0.60 -8.17 -6.09
C PHE A 30 -0.01 -9.31 -5.24
N THR A 31 -1.16 -9.05 -4.61
CA THR A 31 -1.77 -10.00 -3.66
C THR A 31 -2.38 -11.21 -4.32
N GLY A 32 -2.84 -11.10 -5.57
CA GLY A 32 -3.45 -12.20 -6.31
C GLY A 32 -2.50 -13.37 -6.62
N ALA A 33 -1.18 -13.18 -6.53
CA ALA A 33 -0.23 -14.28 -6.68
C ALA A 33 -0.09 -15.14 -5.42
N ALA A 34 -0.38 -14.58 -4.24
CA ALA A 34 -0.16 -15.24 -2.95
C ALA A 34 -0.86 -16.60 -2.80
N PRO A 35 -2.14 -16.78 -3.19
CA PRO A 35 -2.81 -18.08 -3.07
C PRO A 35 -2.23 -19.17 -3.99
N LEU A 36 -1.48 -18.81 -5.02
CA LEU A 36 -0.88 -19.73 -6.00
C LEU A 36 0.61 -19.97 -5.76
N LEU A 37 1.20 -19.39 -4.72
CA LEU A 37 2.65 -19.46 -4.45
C LEU A 37 3.16 -20.89 -4.32
N GLU A 38 2.42 -21.78 -3.66
CA GLU A 38 2.85 -23.17 -3.50
C GLU A 38 2.79 -23.93 -4.85
N THR A 39 1.77 -23.65 -5.66
CA THR A 39 1.65 -24.20 -7.01
C THR A 39 2.82 -23.73 -7.91
N ILE A 40 3.16 -22.44 -7.83
CA ILE A 40 4.29 -21.86 -8.55
C ILE A 40 5.61 -22.46 -8.07
N ARG A 41 5.76 -22.61 -6.75
CA ARG A 41 6.93 -23.21 -6.14
C ARG A 41 7.17 -24.64 -6.63
N SER A 42 6.13 -25.46 -6.63
CA SER A 42 6.21 -26.86 -7.09
C SER A 42 6.46 -26.98 -8.60
N ASP A 43 5.84 -26.12 -9.42
CA ASP A 43 5.98 -26.14 -10.88
C ASP A 43 7.40 -25.79 -11.35
N TYR A 44 8.06 -24.87 -10.66
CA TYR A 44 9.44 -24.47 -10.98
C TYR A 44 10.52 -25.10 -10.08
N GLY A 45 10.13 -25.90 -9.08
CA GLY A 45 11.08 -26.48 -8.13
C GLY A 45 11.81 -25.42 -7.30
N LEU A 46 11.12 -24.32 -6.93
CA LEU A 46 11.74 -23.23 -6.19
C LEU A 46 12.04 -23.62 -4.75
N SER A 47 13.20 -23.20 -4.25
CA SER A 47 13.54 -23.30 -2.84
C SER A 47 12.65 -22.33 -2.01
N THR A 48 12.58 -22.56 -0.69
CA THR A 48 11.89 -21.65 0.25
C THR A 48 12.44 -20.23 0.17
N ALA A 49 13.76 -20.08 0.03
CA ALA A 49 14.41 -18.79 -0.13
C ALA A 49 14.00 -18.07 -1.43
N GLN A 50 13.93 -18.81 -2.54
CA GLN A 50 13.46 -18.25 -3.82
C GLN A 50 12.00 -17.85 -3.79
N THR A 51 11.14 -18.65 -3.14
CA THR A 51 9.72 -18.29 -2.94
C THR A 51 9.59 -17.05 -2.08
N GLY A 52 10.38 -16.95 -1.01
CA GLY A 52 10.47 -15.74 -0.17
C GLY A 52 10.95 -14.52 -0.96
N LEU A 53 11.95 -14.68 -1.82
CA LEU A 53 12.41 -13.61 -2.70
C LEU A 53 11.32 -13.16 -3.67
N LEU A 54 10.54 -14.07 -4.22
CA LEU A 54 9.43 -13.75 -5.13
C LEU A 54 8.39 -12.84 -4.47
N THR A 55 8.10 -13.04 -3.18
CA THR A 55 7.17 -12.19 -2.43
C THR A 55 7.78 -10.88 -1.98
N THR A 56 9.10 -10.84 -1.73
CA THR A 56 9.80 -9.64 -1.25
C THR A 56 10.22 -8.72 -2.41
N LEU A 57 10.41 -9.26 -3.59
CA LEU A 57 10.92 -8.53 -4.77
C LEU A 57 10.09 -7.28 -5.14
N PRO A 58 8.73 -7.31 -5.12
CA PRO A 58 7.95 -6.09 -5.32
C PRO A 58 8.19 -5.03 -4.26
N LEU A 59 8.40 -5.41 -2.99
CA LEU A 59 8.68 -4.48 -1.91
C LEU A 59 10.04 -3.79 -2.09
N LEU A 60 11.05 -4.54 -2.56
CA LEU A 60 12.34 -3.98 -2.93
C LEU A 60 12.22 -3.02 -4.12
N ALA A 61 11.42 -3.40 -5.14
CA ALA A 61 11.14 -2.51 -6.26
C ALA A 61 10.44 -1.22 -5.80
N PHE A 62 9.50 -1.32 -4.85
CA PHE A 62 8.85 -0.14 -4.25
C PHE A 62 9.87 0.77 -3.56
N ALA A 63 10.75 0.21 -2.74
CA ALA A 63 11.78 0.97 -2.04
C ALA A 63 12.72 1.71 -3.00
N LEU A 64 13.14 1.06 -4.08
CA LEU A 64 14.09 1.62 -5.05
C LEU A 64 13.45 2.65 -5.99
N VAL A 65 12.21 2.41 -6.45
CA VAL A 65 11.55 3.24 -7.46
C VAL A 65 10.82 4.43 -6.85
N SER A 66 10.30 4.29 -5.62
CA SER A 66 9.52 5.36 -4.97
C SER A 66 10.24 6.71 -4.90
N PRO A 67 11.55 6.80 -4.56
CA PRO A 67 12.26 8.07 -4.55
C PRO A 67 12.38 8.73 -5.93
N LEU A 68 12.36 7.93 -6.99
CA LEU A 68 12.50 8.40 -8.38
C LEU A 68 11.17 8.88 -8.96
N ALA A 69 10.04 8.42 -8.42
CA ALA A 69 8.71 8.66 -8.97
C ALA A 69 8.37 10.15 -9.10
N ALA A 70 8.70 10.96 -8.09
CA ALA A 70 8.48 12.40 -8.14
C ALA A 70 9.33 13.08 -9.26
N GLY A 71 10.57 12.62 -9.45
CA GLY A 71 11.45 13.09 -10.52
C GLY A 71 10.92 12.72 -11.91
N ILE A 72 10.44 11.49 -12.07
CA ILE A 72 9.81 11.00 -13.30
C ILE A 72 8.56 11.84 -13.62
N ALA A 73 7.70 12.08 -12.64
CA ALA A 73 6.48 12.87 -12.81
C ALA A 73 6.79 14.35 -13.16
N ARG A 74 7.88 14.91 -12.64
CA ARG A 74 8.31 16.25 -13.05
C ARG A 74 8.75 16.30 -14.52
N ARG A 75 9.48 15.30 -14.97
CA ARG A 75 10.02 15.27 -16.33
C ARG A 75 8.94 14.97 -17.38
N PHE A 76 8.05 14.04 -17.11
CA PHE A 76 7.10 13.51 -18.08
C PHE A 76 5.64 13.91 -17.81
N GLY A 77 5.33 14.46 -16.62
CA GLY A 77 3.98 14.73 -16.14
C GLY A 77 3.40 13.57 -15.35
N MET A 78 2.47 13.85 -14.41
CA MET A 78 1.85 12.83 -13.56
C MET A 78 0.99 11.85 -14.38
N GLU A 79 0.22 12.37 -15.33
CA GLU A 79 -0.69 11.58 -16.16
C GLU A 79 0.06 10.57 -17.02
N ARG A 80 1.13 10.99 -17.67
CA ARG A 80 1.97 10.10 -18.49
C ARG A 80 2.73 9.10 -17.65
N SER A 81 3.17 9.50 -16.46
CA SER A 81 3.87 8.59 -15.53
C SER A 81 2.93 7.50 -14.98
N LEU A 82 1.67 7.83 -14.69
CA LEU A 82 0.64 6.85 -14.31
C LEU A 82 0.27 5.93 -15.48
N PHE A 83 0.20 6.47 -16.69
CA PHE A 83 0.00 5.67 -17.89
C PHE A 83 1.15 4.66 -18.10
N ALA A 84 2.39 5.11 -17.97
CA ALA A 84 3.58 4.26 -18.04
C ALA A 84 3.57 3.20 -16.92
N ALA A 85 3.10 3.54 -15.73
CA ALA A 85 2.93 2.59 -14.63
C ALA A 85 1.98 1.45 -15.00
N MET A 86 0.84 1.75 -15.62
CA MET A 86 -0.11 0.71 -16.08
C MET A 86 0.50 -0.18 -17.16
N LEU A 87 1.24 0.39 -18.10
CA LEU A 87 1.97 -0.38 -19.12
C LEU A 87 3.02 -1.30 -18.51
N LEU A 88 3.79 -0.81 -17.53
CA LEU A 88 4.77 -1.64 -16.80
C LEU A 88 4.09 -2.81 -16.10
N ILE A 89 2.95 -2.57 -15.45
CA ILE A 89 2.19 -3.64 -14.77
C ILE A 89 1.69 -4.66 -15.79
N CYS A 90 1.09 -4.23 -16.91
CA CYS A 90 0.67 -5.14 -17.98
C CYS A 90 1.83 -5.97 -18.53
N ALA A 91 2.96 -5.32 -18.86
CA ALA A 91 4.16 -5.99 -19.35
C ALA A 91 4.71 -6.99 -18.32
N GLY A 92 4.75 -6.61 -17.06
CA GLY A 92 5.20 -7.48 -15.97
C GLY A 92 4.29 -8.69 -15.77
N ILE A 93 2.97 -8.54 -15.86
CA ILE A 93 2.02 -9.66 -15.79
C ILE A 93 2.22 -10.61 -16.99
N ALA A 94 2.37 -10.08 -18.18
CA ALA A 94 2.64 -10.88 -19.37
C ALA A 94 3.95 -11.68 -19.21
N LEU A 95 5.04 -11.02 -18.81
CA LEU A 95 6.34 -11.64 -18.60
C LEU A 95 6.32 -12.75 -17.55
N ARG A 96 5.71 -12.48 -16.37
CA ARG A 96 5.69 -13.49 -15.29
C ARG A 96 4.84 -14.73 -15.64
N SER A 97 3.93 -14.62 -16.61
CA SER A 97 3.10 -15.72 -17.07
C SER A 97 3.75 -16.58 -18.14
N LEU A 98 4.93 -16.19 -18.63
CA LEU A 98 5.71 -16.99 -19.58
C LEU A 98 6.40 -18.19 -18.88
N PRO A 99 6.67 -19.30 -19.61
CA PRO A 99 7.20 -20.53 -19.03
C PRO A 99 8.72 -20.43 -18.72
N SER A 100 9.12 -19.50 -17.87
CA SER A 100 10.50 -19.32 -17.43
C SER A 100 10.58 -18.76 -16.04
N ALA A 101 11.33 -19.38 -15.14
CA ALA A 101 11.56 -18.89 -13.79
C ALA A 101 12.20 -17.49 -13.79
N ALA A 102 13.17 -17.23 -14.68
CA ALA A 102 13.80 -15.91 -14.80
C ALA A 102 12.79 -14.83 -15.17
N LEU A 103 11.84 -15.11 -16.08
CA LEU A 103 10.79 -14.19 -16.49
C LEU A 103 9.71 -14.02 -15.39
N LEU A 104 9.48 -15.05 -14.57
CA LEU A 104 8.62 -14.95 -13.39
C LEU A 104 9.16 -13.89 -12.42
N PHE A 105 10.46 -13.95 -12.08
CA PHE A 105 11.09 -12.97 -11.19
C PHE A 105 11.17 -11.58 -11.83
N ALA A 106 11.60 -11.48 -13.08
CA ALA A 106 11.70 -10.21 -13.81
C ALA A 106 10.32 -9.54 -13.94
N GLY A 107 9.29 -10.30 -14.35
CA GLY A 107 7.93 -9.80 -14.45
C GLY A 107 7.39 -9.29 -13.11
N THR A 108 7.66 -10.02 -12.02
CA THR A 108 7.28 -9.62 -10.67
C THR A 108 7.97 -8.32 -10.23
N ALA A 109 9.24 -8.15 -10.55
CA ALA A 109 9.98 -6.91 -10.29
C ALA A 109 9.40 -5.73 -11.08
N ILE A 110 9.10 -5.94 -12.37
CA ILE A 110 8.52 -4.90 -13.24
C ILE A 110 7.12 -4.49 -12.75
N ILE A 111 6.29 -5.44 -12.32
CA ILE A 111 5.00 -5.13 -11.66
C ILE A 111 5.25 -4.23 -10.46
N GLY A 112 6.22 -4.58 -9.60
CA GLY A 112 6.59 -3.77 -8.44
C GLY A 112 6.97 -2.34 -8.80
N CYS A 113 7.77 -2.14 -9.86
CA CYS A 113 8.12 -0.80 -10.35
C CYS A 113 6.90 0.02 -10.77
N GLY A 114 5.96 -0.58 -11.50
CA GLY A 114 4.71 0.08 -11.91
C GLY A 114 3.82 0.44 -10.70
N ILE A 115 3.69 -0.47 -9.74
CA ILE A 115 2.93 -0.22 -8.50
C ILE A 115 3.56 0.90 -7.68
N ALA A 116 4.90 0.96 -7.59
CA ALA A 116 5.60 2.03 -6.88
C ALA A 116 5.26 3.42 -7.45
N LEU A 117 5.29 3.56 -8.78
CA LEU A 117 4.89 4.81 -9.45
C LEU A 117 3.45 5.19 -9.12
N GLY A 118 2.51 4.25 -9.21
CA GLY A 118 1.10 4.48 -8.89
C GLY A 118 0.89 4.94 -7.46
N ASN A 119 1.45 4.20 -6.49
CA ASN A 119 1.31 4.49 -5.06
C ASN A 119 1.88 5.87 -4.68
N VAL A 120 3.01 6.26 -5.28
CA VAL A 120 3.66 7.54 -4.99
C VAL A 120 2.90 8.71 -5.63
N LEU A 121 2.42 8.55 -6.87
CA LEU A 121 1.86 9.65 -7.63
C LEU A 121 0.38 9.92 -7.35
N LEU A 122 -0.40 8.91 -6.94
CA LEU A 122 -1.83 9.09 -6.65
C LEU A 122 -2.12 10.14 -5.57
N PRO A 123 -1.44 10.18 -4.42
CA PRO A 123 -1.65 11.23 -3.42
C PRO A 123 -1.35 12.63 -3.96
N GLY A 124 -0.31 12.77 -4.78
CA GLY A 124 0.03 14.03 -5.44
C GLY A 124 -1.03 14.49 -6.44
N LEU A 125 -1.58 13.55 -7.23
CA LEU A 125 -2.68 13.81 -8.17
C LEU A 125 -3.95 14.24 -7.45
N ILE A 126 -4.32 13.53 -6.38
CA ILE A 126 -5.49 13.85 -5.56
C ILE A 126 -5.32 15.25 -4.94
N LYS A 127 -4.16 15.59 -4.41
CA LYS A 127 -3.87 16.92 -3.87
C LYS A 127 -3.99 18.00 -4.93
N ARG A 128 -3.53 17.75 -6.15
CA ARG A 128 -3.58 18.71 -7.26
C ARG A 128 -5.02 18.98 -7.72
N ASP A 129 -5.78 17.93 -7.97
CA ASP A 129 -7.06 18.03 -8.69
C ASP A 129 -8.27 18.06 -7.74
N PHE A 130 -8.13 17.56 -6.52
CA PHE A 130 -9.18 17.40 -5.53
C PHE A 130 -8.76 17.81 -4.11
N SER A 131 -8.07 18.95 -3.98
CA SER A 131 -7.54 19.47 -2.70
C SER A 131 -8.58 19.55 -1.57
N GLN A 132 -9.85 19.81 -1.90
CA GLN A 132 -10.95 19.88 -0.93
C GLN A 132 -11.48 18.50 -0.48
N HIS A 133 -11.09 17.43 -1.17
CA HIS A 133 -11.63 16.08 -0.97
C HIS A 133 -10.54 15.02 -0.76
N VAL A 134 -9.35 15.44 -0.34
CA VAL A 134 -8.18 14.53 -0.19
C VAL A 134 -8.52 13.32 0.66
N ALA A 135 -9.05 13.50 1.87
CA ALA A 135 -9.37 12.40 2.77
C ALA A 135 -10.43 11.45 2.18
N ARG A 136 -11.48 12.01 1.55
CA ARG A 136 -12.58 11.24 0.95
C ARG A 136 -12.09 10.36 -0.20
N LEU A 137 -11.29 10.91 -1.11
CA LEU A 137 -10.76 10.17 -2.24
C LEU A 137 -9.68 9.18 -1.82
N THR A 138 -8.86 9.52 -0.82
CA THR A 138 -7.88 8.59 -0.26
C THR A 138 -8.58 7.38 0.37
N GLY A 139 -9.65 7.59 1.13
CA GLY A 139 -10.46 6.50 1.68
C GLY A 139 -11.11 5.66 0.60
N ALA A 140 -11.68 6.30 -0.44
CA ALA A 140 -12.32 5.61 -1.55
C ALA A 140 -11.34 4.73 -2.33
N TYR A 141 -10.17 5.24 -2.70
CA TYR A 141 -9.21 4.41 -3.42
C TYR A 141 -8.60 3.31 -2.54
N SER A 142 -8.39 3.54 -1.26
CA SER A 142 -7.91 2.51 -0.33
C SER A 142 -8.92 1.37 -0.18
N LEU A 143 -10.22 1.70 -0.06
CA LEU A 143 -11.30 0.72 -0.07
C LEU A 143 -11.34 -0.08 -1.37
N THR A 144 -11.24 0.61 -2.51
CA THR A 144 -11.24 -0.01 -3.84
C THR A 144 -10.04 -0.95 -4.02
N MET A 145 -8.86 -0.55 -3.54
CA MET A 145 -7.66 -1.42 -3.50
C MET A 145 -7.91 -2.69 -2.70
N GLY A 146 -8.49 -2.57 -1.49
CA GLY A 146 -8.78 -3.71 -0.63
C GLY A 146 -9.82 -4.65 -1.23
N ALA A 147 -10.91 -4.12 -1.78
CA ALA A 147 -11.95 -4.90 -2.45
C ALA A 147 -11.41 -5.65 -3.67
N ALA A 148 -10.61 -4.99 -4.51
CA ALA A 148 -9.98 -5.61 -5.67
C ALA A 148 -8.99 -6.71 -5.26
N ALA A 149 -8.20 -6.49 -4.20
CA ALA A 149 -7.28 -7.49 -3.67
C ALA A 149 -8.01 -8.74 -3.17
N ALA A 150 -9.10 -8.56 -2.43
CA ALA A 150 -9.94 -9.66 -1.95
C ALA A 150 -10.56 -10.44 -3.11
N LEU A 151 -11.12 -9.73 -4.09
CA LEU A 151 -11.71 -10.33 -5.28
C LEU A 151 -10.68 -11.11 -6.10
N GLY A 152 -9.51 -10.53 -6.36
CA GLY A 152 -8.44 -11.18 -7.11
C GLY A 152 -7.94 -12.44 -6.43
N SER A 153 -7.72 -12.38 -5.11
CA SER A 153 -7.31 -13.55 -4.33
C SER A 153 -8.37 -14.64 -4.27
N ALA A 154 -9.65 -14.28 -4.24
CA ALA A 154 -10.75 -15.24 -4.25
C ALA A 154 -10.95 -15.92 -5.62
N LEU A 155 -10.69 -15.19 -6.72
CA LEU A 155 -10.94 -15.70 -8.07
C LEU A 155 -9.78 -16.51 -8.65
N VAL A 156 -8.54 -16.22 -8.23
CA VAL A 156 -7.34 -16.76 -8.89
C VAL A 156 -7.21 -18.28 -8.74
N VAL A 157 -7.58 -18.85 -7.59
CA VAL A 157 -7.54 -20.30 -7.37
C VAL A 157 -8.62 -21.03 -8.17
N PRO A 158 -9.90 -20.63 -8.11
CA PRO A 158 -10.92 -21.22 -8.97
C PRO A 158 -10.55 -21.15 -10.46
N LEU A 159 -10.03 -20.02 -10.95
CA LEU A 159 -9.60 -19.88 -12.35
C LEU A 159 -8.48 -20.87 -12.69
N ALA A 160 -7.51 -21.04 -11.81
CA ALA A 160 -6.42 -22.00 -12.01
C ALA A 160 -6.93 -23.44 -12.09
N LEU A 161 -7.93 -23.82 -11.28
CA LEU A 161 -8.52 -25.15 -11.25
C LEU A 161 -9.44 -25.45 -12.43
N HIS A 162 -10.08 -24.41 -13.01
CA HIS A 162 -11.00 -24.56 -14.15
C HIS A 162 -10.28 -24.62 -15.52
N GLY A 163 -9.04 -25.06 -15.55
CA GLY A 163 -8.32 -25.37 -16.79
C GLY A 163 -7.37 -24.28 -17.30
N PHE A 164 -7.37 -23.09 -16.71
CA PHE A 164 -6.43 -22.02 -17.11
C PHE A 164 -5.00 -22.21 -16.54
N GLY A 165 -4.85 -23.07 -15.54
CA GLY A 165 -3.62 -23.20 -14.79
C GLY A 165 -3.26 -21.91 -14.05
N TRP A 166 -2.22 -21.93 -13.22
CA TRP A 166 -1.82 -20.76 -12.44
C TRP A 166 -1.33 -19.59 -13.33
N ARG A 167 -0.70 -19.89 -14.49
CA ARG A 167 -0.25 -18.85 -15.45
C ARG A 167 -1.42 -18.11 -16.07
N GLY A 168 -2.44 -18.84 -16.53
CA GLY A 168 -3.64 -18.25 -17.10
C GLY A 168 -4.45 -17.46 -16.06
N ALA A 169 -4.57 -17.98 -14.84
CA ALA A 169 -5.24 -17.28 -13.74
C ALA A 169 -4.55 -15.95 -13.40
N LEU A 170 -3.21 -15.92 -13.32
CA LEU A 170 -2.45 -14.69 -13.12
C LEU A 170 -2.51 -13.73 -14.31
N LEU A 171 -2.55 -14.29 -15.54
CA LEU A 171 -2.69 -13.47 -16.75
C LEU A 171 -4.05 -12.77 -16.79
N MET A 172 -5.11 -13.39 -16.30
CA MET A 172 -6.44 -12.77 -16.21
C MET A 172 -6.48 -11.54 -15.30
N LEU A 173 -5.58 -11.44 -14.32
CA LEU A 173 -5.43 -10.23 -13.51
C LEU A 173 -5.00 -9.01 -14.35
N MET A 174 -4.51 -9.21 -15.58
CA MET A 174 -4.22 -8.12 -16.53
C MET A 174 -5.47 -7.32 -16.90
N LEU A 175 -6.67 -7.86 -16.72
CA LEU A 175 -7.91 -7.13 -16.96
C LEU A 175 -7.98 -5.82 -16.16
N PHE A 176 -7.49 -5.81 -14.92
CA PHE A 176 -7.52 -4.62 -14.08
C PHE A 176 -6.64 -3.49 -14.63
N PRO A 177 -5.32 -3.69 -14.90
CA PRO A 177 -4.50 -2.63 -15.49
C PRO A 177 -4.92 -2.26 -16.93
N LEU A 178 -5.45 -3.18 -17.71
CA LEU A 178 -5.97 -2.85 -19.05
C LEU A 178 -7.20 -1.94 -18.97
N LEU A 179 -8.14 -2.22 -18.09
CA LEU A 179 -9.30 -1.33 -17.87
C LEU A 179 -8.85 0.02 -17.32
N ALA A 180 -7.92 0.03 -16.36
CA ALA A 180 -7.34 1.28 -15.83
C ALA A 180 -6.66 2.07 -16.95
N PHE A 181 -5.88 1.44 -17.80
CA PHE A 181 -5.22 2.02 -18.95
C PHE A 181 -6.22 2.65 -19.93
N LEU A 182 -7.28 1.93 -20.29
CA LEU A 182 -8.31 2.42 -21.22
C LEU A 182 -9.06 3.63 -20.65
N ILE A 183 -9.45 3.60 -19.38
CA ILE A 183 -10.13 4.71 -18.71
C ILE A 183 -9.19 5.90 -18.55
N TRP A 184 -7.86 5.67 -18.36
CA TRP A 184 -6.86 6.71 -18.23
C TRP A 184 -6.39 7.31 -19.56
N LEU A 185 -6.64 6.63 -20.68
CA LEU A 185 -6.18 7.03 -22.02
C LEU A 185 -6.52 8.48 -22.41
N PRO A 186 -7.72 9.03 -22.14
CA PRO A 186 -8.03 10.43 -22.42
C PRO A 186 -7.14 11.41 -21.67
N GLN A 187 -6.61 11.03 -20.49
CA GLN A 187 -5.73 11.88 -19.66
C GLN A 187 -4.30 12.00 -20.24
N TRP A 188 -3.87 11.08 -21.10
CA TRP A 188 -2.59 11.13 -21.78
C TRP A 188 -2.35 12.44 -22.55
N ARG A 189 -3.41 12.98 -23.17
CA ARG A 189 -3.36 14.22 -23.97
C ARG A 189 -3.52 15.47 -23.13
N THR A 190 -4.02 15.33 -21.90
CA THR A 190 -4.24 16.43 -20.98
C THR A 190 -2.93 16.73 -20.24
N THR A 191 -1.92 17.26 -20.94
CA THR A 191 -0.75 17.84 -20.28
C THR A 191 -1.22 19.11 -19.56
N ARG A 192 -1.73 18.96 -18.34
CA ARG A 192 -1.85 20.10 -17.43
C ARG A 192 -0.44 20.46 -17.02
N SER A 193 0.15 21.39 -17.77
CA SER A 193 1.44 21.97 -17.46
C SER A 193 1.35 22.54 -16.04
N ALA A 194 1.86 21.83 -15.07
CA ALA A 194 2.25 22.48 -13.84
C ALA A 194 3.40 23.41 -14.26
N ASN A 195 3.19 24.72 -14.19
CA ASN A 195 4.24 25.71 -14.39
C ASN A 195 5.40 25.38 -13.46
N LEU A 196 6.38 24.69 -13.98
CA LEU A 196 7.57 24.23 -13.29
C LEU A 196 8.60 25.36 -13.32
N SER A 197 8.41 26.34 -12.41
CA SER A 197 9.49 27.29 -12.16
C SER A 197 10.69 26.55 -11.55
N SER A 198 11.87 26.87 -12.07
CA SER A 198 13.18 26.27 -11.77
C SER A 198 13.67 26.40 -10.31
N SER A 199 12.90 26.99 -9.40
CA SER A 199 13.23 27.10 -7.97
C SER A 199 13.03 25.79 -7.17
N ARG A 200 12.60 24.71 -7.80
CA ARG A 200 12.03 23.53 -7.16
C ARG A 200 12.97 22.35 -6.87
N ALA A 201 14.16 22.30 -7.46
CA ALA A 201 15.17 21.30 -7.09
C ALA A 201 15.67 21.47 -5.63
N LEU A 202 15.58 22.70 -5.10
CA LEU A 202 15.90 23.02 -3.71
C LEU A 202 14.81 22.50 -2.74
N HIS A 203 13.55 22.43 -3.17
CA HIS A 203 12.41 21.98 -2.36
C HIS A 203 12.41 20.48 -2.06
N GLU A 204 12.94 19.65 -2.96
CA GLU A 204 13.04 18.19 -2.69
C GLU A 204 14.10 17.88 -1.65
N ARG A 205 15.20 18.60 -1.65
CA ARG A 205 16.22 18.50 -0.59
C ARG A 205 15.66 18.96 0.76
N GLY A 206 14.73 19.91 0.76
CA GLY A 206 14.03 20.42 1.93
C GLY A 206 13.15 19.35 2.63
N ILE A 207 12.49 18.47 1.87
CA ILE A 207 11.62 17.42 2.44
C ILE A 207 12.39 16.47 3.35
N TRP A 208 13.56 15.99 2.92
CA TRP A 208 14.41 15.11 3.75
C TRP A 208 14.95 15.76 5.03
N ARG A 209 14.90 17.10 5.10
CA ARG A 209 15.29 17.87 6.29
C ARG A 209 14.10 18.31 7.14
N SER A 210 12.87 18.14 6.68
CA SER A 210 11.66 18.53 7.39
C SER A 210 11.33 17.54 8.50
N PRO A 211 11.25 17.97 9.79
CA PRO A 211 10.80 17.11 10.88
C PRO A 211 9.39 16.55 10.65
N LEU A 212 8.46 17.37 10.10
CA LEU A 212 7.11 16.94 9.81
C LEU A 212 7.07 15.86 8.72
N ALA A 213 7.91 15.96 7.69
CA ALA A 213 8.03 14.94 6.67
C ALA A 213 8.50 13.60 7.27
N TRP A 214 9.46 13.62 8.18
CA TRP A 214 9.90 12.43 8.90
C TRP A 214 8.83 11.85 9.82
N GLN A 215 8.05 12.70 10.49
CA GLN A 215 6.92 12.24 11.33
C GLN A 215 5.87 11.49 10.50
N VAL A 216 5.49 12.02 9.34
CA VAL A 216 4.56 11.34 8.40
C VAL A 216 5.19 10.07 7.86
N THR A 217 6.46 10.12 7.48
CA THR A 217 7.21 8.97 6.95
C THR A 217 7.31 7.84 7.96
N LEU A 218 7.66 8.14 9.20
CA LEU A 218 7.79 7.13 10.26
C LEU A 218 6.43 6.58 10.67
N PHE A 219 5.39 7.41 10.72
CA PHE A 219 4.02 6.97 10.99
C PHE A 219 3.57 5.93 9.95
N LEU A 220 3.71 6.23 8.66
CA LEU A 220 3.32 5.33 7.58
C LEU A 220 4.27 4.13 7.45
N GLY A 221 5.57 4.35 7.64
CA GLY A 221 6.59 3.31 7.54
C GLY A 221 6.48 2.27 8.65
N LEU A 222 6.23 2.69 9.90
CA LEU A 222 5.97 1.78 11.01
C LEU A 222 4.71 0.97 10.80
N ASN A 223 3.63 1.59 10.25
CA ASN A 223 2.43 0.85 9.89
C ASN A 223 2.74 -0.24 8.85
N SER A 224 3.50 0.10 7.81
CA SER A 224 3.90 -0.87 6.79
C SER A 224 4.69 -2.03 7.40
N LEU A 225 5.66 -1.73 8.26
CA LEU A 225 6.47 -2.74 8.94
C LEU A 225 5.60 -3.72 9.75
N ILE A 226 4.79 -3.20 10.68
CA ILE A 226 3.96 -4.06 11.56
C ILE A 226 2.90 -4.82 10.77
N TYR A 227 2.33 -4.21 9.73
CA TYR A 227 1.35 -4.84 8.86
C TYR A 227 1.96 -6.05 8.13
N TYR A 228 3.11 -5.87 7.46
CA TYR A 228 3.76 -6.96 6.72
C TYR A 228 4.27 -8.07 7.63
N VAL A 229 4.69 -7.74 8.85
CA VAL A 229 5.03 -8.74 9.86
C VAL A 229 3.80 -9.57 10.24
N ILE A 230 2.69 -8.94 10.60
CA ILE A 230 1.48 -9.65 11.01
C ILE A 230 0.88 -10.42 9.84
N ILE A 231 0.74 -9.84 8.66
CA ILE A 231 0.15 -10.54 7.52
C ILE A 231 0.99 -11.75 7.09
N GLY A 232 2.32 -11.66 7.23
CA GLY A 232 3.21 -12.77 6.90
C GLY A 232 3.18 -13.91 7.91
N TRP A 233 3.06 -13.60 9.20
CA TRP A 233 3.21 -14.58 10.26
C TRP A 233 1.91 -14.96 10.98
N LEU A 234 0.79 -14.25 10.77
CA LEU A 234 -0.47 -14.51 11.47
C LEU A 234 -0.92 -15.96 11.39
N PRO A 235 -0.94 -16.64 10.23
CA PRO A 235 -1.33 -18.05 10.18
C PRO A 235 -0.45 -18.92 11.07
N THR A 236 0.88 -18.74 11.01
CA THR A 236 1.84 -19.50 11.82
C THR A 236 1.67 -19.23 13.32
N ILE A 237 1.44 -17.99 13.71
CA ILE A 237 1.14 -17.58 15.09
C ILE A 237 -0.12 -18.30 15.60
N LEU A 238 -1.19 -18.29 14.80
CA LEU A 238 -2.46 -18.92 15.18
C LEU A 238 -2.33 -20.45 15.31
N ILE A 239 -1.64 -21.10 14.37
CA ILE A 239 -1.40 -22.54 14.41
C ILE A 239 -0.58 -22.91 15.66
N SER A 240 0.42 -22.11 16.04
CA SER A 240 1.20 -22.33 17.27
C SER A 240 0.37 -22.21 18.55
N HIS A 241 -0.80 -21.55 18.50
CA HIS A 241 -1.77 -21.45 19.58
C HIS A 241 -2.93 -22.46 19.48
N GLY A 242 -2.82 -23.47 18.60
CA GLY A 242 -3.77 -24.56 18.48
C GLY A 242 -4.94 -24.34 17.52
N TYR A 243 -4.92 -23.27 16.71
CA TYR A 243 -5.89 -23.09 15.63
C TYR A 243 -5.59 -24.06 14.48
N SER A 244 -6.63 -24.57 13.82
CA SER A 244 -6.47 -25.34 12.58
C SER A 244 -5.99 -24.46 11.42
N GLU A 245 -5.39 -25.05 10.39
CA GLU A 245 -4.97 -24.32 9.18
C GLU A 245 -6.14 -23.59 8.53
N ALA A 246 -7.34 -24.21 8.48
CA ALA A 246 -8.53 -23.60 7.94
C ALA A 246 -8.99 -22.38 8.75
N GLN A 247 -8.94 -22.45 10.08
CA GLN A 247 -9.24 -21.32 10.95
C GLN A 247 -8.22 -20.20 10.80
N ALA A 248 -6.94 -20.53 10.75
CA ALA A 248 -5.85 -19.57 10.55
C ALA A 248 -5.97 -18.85 9.19
N GLY A 249 -6.29 -19.59 8.12
CA GLY A 249 -6.57 -19.03 6.81
C GLY A 249 -7.79 -18.10 6.79
N SER A 250 -8.87 -18.49 7.47
CA SER A 250 -10.08 -17.67 7.60
C SER A 250 -9.82 -16.37 8.36
N LEU A 251 -9.05 -16.42 9.44
CA LEU A 251 -8.65 -15.25 10.23
C LEU A 251 -7.69 -14.34 9.45
N HIS A 252 -6.81 -14.92 8.64
CA HIS A 252 -5.97 -14.14 7.73
C HIS A 252 -6.81 -13.40 6.66
N GLY A 253 -7.82 -14.05 6.10
CA GLY A 253 -8.79 -13.41 5.20
C GLY A 253 -9.57 -12.28 5.91
N LEU A 254 -10.00 -12.51 7.15
CA LEU A 254 -10.69 -11.52 7.98
C LEU A 254 -9.79 -10.29 8.26
N LEU A 255 -8.50 -10.50 8.49
CA LEU A 255 -7.52 -9.42 8.61
C LEU A 255 -7.54 -8.50 7.39
N GLN A 256 -7.54 -9.08 6.19
CA GLN A 256 -7.57 -8.32 4.94
C GLN A 256 -8.84 -7.48 4.80
N LEU A 257 -10.00 -8.04 5.13
CA LEU A 257 -11.26 -7.31 5.14
C LEU A 257 -11.27 -6.19 6.19
N ALA A 258 -10.76 -6.47 7.37
CA ALA A 258 -10.66 -5.48 8.45
C ALA A 258 -9.79 -4.29 8.05
N THR A 259 -8.72 -4.49 7.26
CA THR A 259 -7.89 -3.38 6.76
C THR A 259 -8.58 -2.50 5.71
N ALA A 260 -9.59 -3.01 5.02
CA ALA A 260 -10.36 -2.23 4.05
C ALA A 260 -11.50 -1.41 4.69
N ALA A 261 -12.08 -1.91 5.78
CA ALA A 261 -13.23 -1.29 6.47
C ALA A 261 -13.04 0.19 6.85
N PRO A 262 -11.88 0.65 7.32
CA PRO A 262 -11.64 2.07 7.63
C PRO A 262 -11.84 3.01 6.45
N GLY A 263 -11.75 2.52 5.20
CA GLY A 263 -12.03 3.31 4.01
C GLY A 263 -13.42 3.96 4.00
N LEU A 264 -14.39 3.35 4.69
CA LEU A 264 -15.74 3.92 4.87
C LEU A 264 -15.82 4.88 6.05
N ALA A 265 -15.17 4.55 7.17
CA ALA A 265 -15.33 5.29 8.44
C ALA A 265 -14.41 6.52 8.53
N ILE A 266 -13.12 6.37 8.20
CA ILE A 266 -12.12 7.42 8.41
C ILE A 266 -12.44 8.71 7.64
N PRO A 267 -12.82 8.69 6.36
CA PRO A 267 -13.16 9.92 5.64
C PRO A 267 -14.33 10.68 6.26
N LEU A 268 -15.31 9.95 6.83
CA LEU A 268 -16.49 10.57 7.49
C LEU A 268 -16.12 11.24 8.81
N ILE A 269 -15.10 10.74 9.49
CA ILE A 269 -14.61 11.28 10.75
C ILE A 269 -13.69 12.47 10.51
N LEU A 270 -12.74 12.33 9.55
CA LEU A 270 -11.71 13.33 9.32
C LEU A 270 -12.23 14.71 8.92
N HIS A 271 -13.36 14.77 8.20
CA HIS A 271 -13.90 16.07 7.79
C HIS A 271 -14.44 16.91 8.95
N ARG A 272 -14.64 16.31 10.15
CA ARG A 272 -15.11 16.97 11.35
C ARG A 272 -14.00 17.56 12.21
N PHE A 273 -12.73 17.19 11.94
CA PHE A 273 -11.60 17.57 12.77
C PHE A 273 -10.48 18.15 11.92
N ASN A 274 -10.05 19.37 12.23
CA ASN A 274 -8.85 19.98 11.62
C ASN A 274 -7.57 19.35 12.17
N ASP A 275 -7.60 18.91 13.41
CA ASP A 275 -6.50 18.26 14.11
C ASP A 275 -6.78 16.75 14.25
N GLN A 276 -5.96 15.94 13.65
CA GLN A 276 -6.14 14.49 13.57
C GLN A 276 -5.26 13.71 14.55
N ARG A 277 -4.56 14.37 15.48
CA ARG A 277 -3.59 13.76 16.42
C ARG A 277 -4.19 12.58 17.19
N TRP A 278 -5.34 12.80 17.82
CA TRP A 278 -5.95 11.79 18.67
C TRP A 278 -6.50 10.61 17.89
N ILE A 279 -6.99 10.85 16.66
CA ILE A 279 -7.44 9.79 15.76
C ILE A 279 -6.24 8.92 15.37
N ALA A 280 -5.13 9.54 14.98
CA ALA A 280 -3.92 8.82 14.61
C ALA A 280 -3.35 7.99 15.78
N ALA A 281 -3.33 8.55 16.99
CA ALA A 281 -2.91 7.82 18.18
C ALA A 281 -3.85 6.65 18.50
N LEU A 282 -5.16 6.87 18.46
CA LEU A 282 -6.15 5.83 18.76
C LEU A 282 -6.03 4.64 17.81
N VAL A 283 -5.99 4.88 16.50
CA VAL A 283 -5.91 3.77 15.53
C VAL A 283 -4.59 3.02 15.60
N SER A 284 -3.49 3.71 15.94
CA SER A 284 -2.21 3.07 16.21
C SER A 284 -2.23 2.20 17.47
N LEU A 285 -2.91 2.67 18.53
CA LEU A 285 -3.10 1.89 19.76
C LEU A 285 -3.99 0.66 19.55
N LEU A 286 -4.95 0.71 18.61
CA LEU A 286 -5.71 -0.49 18.22
C LEU A 286 -4.78 -1.57 17.64
N CYS A 287 -3.76 -1.19 16.87
CA CYS A 287 -2.74 -2.14 16.41
C CYS A 287 -1.94 -2.73 17.57
N ALA A 288 -1.55 -1.91 18.54
CA ALA A 288 -0.81 -2.36 19.71
C ALA A 288 -1.63 -3.36 20.55
N VAL A 289 -2.91 -3.04 20.82
CA VAL A 289 -3.82 -3.90 21.56
C VAL A 289 -4.09 -5.20 20.80
N GLY A 290 -4.29 -5.13 19.47
CA GLY A 290 -4.47 -6.31 18.64
C GLY A 290 -3.26 -7.25 18.66
N ALA A 291 -2.04 -6.71 18.51
CA ALA A 291 -0.81 -7.50 18.56
C ALA A 291 -0.57 -8.12 19.95
N ALA A 292 -0.76 -7.33 21.02
CA ALA A 292 -0.63 -7.83 22.39
C ALA A 292 -1.68 -8.91 22.70
N GLY A 293 -2.93 -8.72 22.27
CA GLY A 293 -4.03 -9.64 22.46
C GLY A 293 -3.80 -11.00 21.80
N LEU A 294 -3.18 -11.04 20.63
CA LEU A 294 -2.80 -12.30 19.96
C LEU A 294 -1.87 -13.17 20.81
N TRP A 295 -1.06 -12.54 21.67
CA TRP A 295 -0.21 -13.27 22.59
C TRP A 295 -0.88 -13.56 23.92
N PHE A 296 -1.41 -12.53 24.61
CA PHE A 296 -1.92 -12.70 25.99
C PHE A 296 -3.24 -13.46 26.08
N VAL A 297 -4.10 -13.36 25.06
CA VAL A 297 -5.42 -14.00 25.02
C VAL A 297 -5.67 -14.63 23.66
N PRO A 298 -4.87 -15.60 23.22
CA PRO A 298 -4.96 -16.18 21.88
C PRO A 298 -6.31 -16.82 21.56
N GLY A 299 -7.06 -17.29 22.56
CA GLY A 299 -8.39 -17.88 22.39
C GLY A 299 -9.44 -16.92 21.78
N GLN A 300 -9.17 -15.62 21.75
CA GLN A 300 -10.04 -14.60 21.14
C GLN A 300 -9.39 -13.93 19.92
N ALA A 301 -8.63 -14.70 19.14
CA ALA A 301 -7.89 -14.19 17.99
C ALA A 301 -8.74 -13.41 16.97
N ILE A 302 -10.03 -13.70 16.84
CA ILE A 302 -10.97 -12.94 15.99
C ILE A 302 -10.98 -11.47 16.38
N ILE A 303 -11.11 -11.16 17.67
CA ILE A 303 -11.16 -9.78 18.18
C ILE A 303 -9.85 -9.07 17.89
N TRP A 304 -8.73 -9.72 18.20
CA TRP A 304 -7.40 -9.13 18.00
C TRP A 304 -7.05 -8.89 16.53
N THR A 305 -7.44 -9.83 15.68
CA THR A 305 -7.29 -9.72 14.22
C THR A 305 -8.10 -8.55 13.66
N LEU A 306 -9.35 -8.38 14.10
CA LEU A 306 -10.19 -7.26 13.70
C LEU A 306 -9.64 -5.92 14.17
N LEU A 307 -9.21 -5.83 15.44
CA LEU A 307 -8.65 -4.60 16.01
C LEU A 307 -7.36 -4.21 15.29
N PHE A 308 -6.44 -5.16 15.09
CA PHE A 308 -5.20 -4.92 14.38
C PHE A 308 -5.47 -4.51 12.93
N GLY A 309 -6.31 -5.26 12.22
CA GLY A 309 -6.63 -5.00 10.81
C GLY A 309 -7.27 -3.62 10.63
N PHE A 310 -8.29 -3.29 11.42
CA PHE A 310 -8.93 -1.98 11.38
C PHE A 310 -7.95 -0.86 11.73
N GLY A 311 -7.17 -1.02 12.79
CA GLY A 311 -6.16 -0.04 13.21
C GLY A 311 -5.13 0.22 12.13
N SER A 312 -4.56 -0.85 11.55
CA SER A 312 -3.55 -0.75 10.49
C SER A 312 -4.11 -0.13 9.20
N GLY A 313 -5.31 -0.55 8.78
CA GLY A 313 -5.97 0.04 7.61
C GLY A 313 -6.29 1.53 7.82
N ALA A 314 -6.79 1.90 8.99
CA ALA A 314 -7.05 3.29 9.35
C ALA A 314 -5.77 4.13 9.38
N THR A 315 -4.68 3.59 9.95
CA THR A 315 -3.36 4.24 9.98
C THR A 315 -2.82 4.44 8.57
N MET A 316 -2.99 3.47 7.68
CA MET A 316 -2.60 3.61 6.27
C MET A 316 -3.35 4.76 5.59
N ILE A 317 -4.67 4.81 5.75
CA ILE A 317 -5.51 5.87 5.15
C ILE A 317 -5.13 7.24 5.70
N LEU A 318 -4.93 7.35 7.03
CA LEU A 318 -4.47 8.57 7.67
C LEU A 318 -3.09 9.00 7.15
N GLY A 319 -2.13 8.09 7.08
CA GLY A 319 -0.78 8.38 6.58
C GLY A 319 -0.78 8.90 5.15
N LEU A 320 -1.53 8.24 4.26
CA LEU A 320 -1.72 8.69 2.89
C LEU A 320 -2.46 10.04 2.81
N THR A 321 -3.44 10.27 3.69
CA THR A 321 -4.14 11.56 3.79
C THR A 321 -3.21 12.65 4.29
N PHE A 322 -2.34 12.37 5.26
CA PHE A 322 -1.33 13.32 5.76
C PHE A 322 -0.35 13.74 4.66
N ILE A 323 0.03 12.83 3.74
CA ILE A 323 0.83 13.20 2.58
C ILE A 323 0.16 14.35 1.80
N GLY A 324 -1.14 14.26 1.57
CA GLY A 324 -1.90 15.31 0.89
C GLY A 324 -2.13 16.56 1.74
N LEU A 325 -2.43 16.41 3.03
CA LEU A 325 -2.79 17.53 3.92
C LEU A 325 -1.56 18.32 4.40
N ARG A 326 -0.41 17.65 4.60
CA ARG A 326 0.82 18.28 5.14
C ARG A 326 1.73 18.86 4.06
N ALA A 327 1.44 18.59 2.79
CA ALA A 327 2.15 19.16 1.66
C ALA A 327 1.48 20.44 1.16
N SER A 328 2.26 21.49 0.89
CA SER A 328 1.77 22.76 0.35
C SER A 328 1.48 22.70 -1.16
N SER A 329 2.04 21.71 -1.87
CA SER A 329 1.87 21.54 -3.32
C SER A 329 1.79 20.07 -3.74
N ALA A 330 1.25 19.80 -4.94
CA ALA A 330 1.19 18.46 -5.50
C ALA A 330 2.58 17.81 -5.67
N HIS A 331 3.60 18.61 -6.02
CA HIS A 331 4.98 18.12 -6.14
C HIS A 331 5.58 17.77 -4.78
N GLN A 332 5.31 18.59 -3.77
CA GLN A 332 5.73 18.30 -2.39
C GLN A 332 5.01 17.06 -1.85
N ALA A 333 3.72 16.87 -2.17
CA ALA A 333 2.99 15.66 -1.82
C ALA A 333 3.58 14.41 -2.50
N ALA A 334 3.93 14.49 -3.80
CA ALA A 334 4.58 13.38 -4.50
C ALA A 334 5.96 13.06 -3.93
N ALA A 335 6.76 14.08 -3.60
CA ALA A 335 8.07 13.90 -2.98
C ALA A 335 7.98 13.33 -1.56
N LEU A 336 7.02 13.80 -0.74
CA LEU A 336 6.74 13.24 0.58
C LEU A 336 6.24 11.80 0.48
N SER A 337 5.37 11.51 -0.49
CA SER A 337 4.92 10.15 -0.76
C SER A 337 6.09 9.24 -1.15
N GLY A 338 6.99 9.70 -2.01
CA GLY A 338 8.20 8.99 -2.40
C GLY A 338 9.09 8.64 -1.20
N MET A 339 9.34 9.62 -0.33
CA MET A 339 10.10 9.45 0.91
C MET A 339 9.42 8.43 1.85
N ALA A 340 8.13 8.60 2.12
CA ALA A 340 7.37 7.76 3.03
C ALA A 340 7.25 6.30 2.51
N GLN A 341 7.02 6.12 1.23
CA GLN A 341 6.92 4.80 0.61
C GLN A 341 8.28 4.10 0.55
N SER A 342 9.36 4.82 0.19
CA SER A 342 10.70 4.25 0.16
C SER A 342 11.13 3.72 1.53
N VAL A 343 11.05 4.56 2.55
CA VAL A 343 11.40 4.19 3.93
C VAL A 343 10.46 3.11 4.46
N GLY A 344 9.14 3.23 4.18
CA GLY A 344 8.13 2.27 4.61
C GLY A 344 8.36 0.88 4.02
N TYR A 345 8.69 0.77 2.74
CA TYR A 345 8.93 -0.53 2.12
C TYR A 345 10.28 -1.14 2.47
N LEU A 346 11.31 -0.33 2.76
CA LEU A 346 12.54 -0.86 3.37
C LEU A 346 12.24 -1.46 4.75
N ALA A 347 11.45 -0.76 5.56
CA ALA A 347 10.99 -1.28 6.85
C ALA A 347 10.11 -2.53 6.70
N ALA A 348 9.32 -2.64 5.63
CA ALA A 348 8.49 -3.81 5.33
C ALA A 348 9.27 -5.10 5.05
N CYS A 349 10.61 -5.05 4.96
CA CYS A 349 11.50 -6.21 4.99
C CYS A 349 11.66 -6.81 6.40
N GLY A 350 10.85 -6.38 7.38
CA GLY A 350 10.84 -6.87 8.76
C GLY A 350 10.43 -8.33 9.00
N PRO A 351 9.52 -8.95 8.21
CA PRO A 351 9.10 -10.33 8.46
C PRO A 351 10.24 -11.35 8.62
N PRO A 352 11.32 -11.34 7.81
CA PRO A 352 12.48 -12.21 8.04
C PRO A 352 13.20 -11.97 9.37
N VAL A 353 13.26 -10.72 9.82
CA VAL A 353 13.86 -10.36 11.12
C VAL A 353 13.02 -10.93 12.26
N MET A 354 11.70 -10.80 12.18
CA MET A 354 10.78 -11.34 13.19
C MET A 354 10.77 -12.87 13.20
N GLY A 355 10.93 -13.52 12.04
CA GLY A 355 11.14 -14.96 11.96
C GLY A 355 12.41 -15.40 12.68
N LYS A 356 13.52 -14.70 12.48
CA LYS A 356 14.78 -14.96 13.21
C LYS A 356 14.65 -14.74 14.72
N LEU A 357 13.91 -13.73 15.15
CA LEU A 357 13.62 -13.50 16.57
C LEU A 357 12.80 -14.64 17.16
N HIS A 358 11.82 -15.16 16.42
CA HIS A 358 11.06 -16.35 16.81
C HIS A 358 11.98 -17.56 16.94
N ASP A 359 12.81 -17.85 15.95
CA ASP A 359 13.72 -18.99 15.95
C ASP A 359 14.73 -18.94 17.10
N ALA A 360 15.22 -17.74 17.43
CA ALA A 360 16.15 -17.53 18.53
C ALA A 360 15.49 -17.64 19.92
N SER A 361 14.21 -17.24 20.06
CA SER A 361 13.49 -17.23 21.33
C SER A 361 12.63 -18.47 21.57
N GLY A 362 12.36 -19.26 20.53
CA GLY A 362 11.46 -20.41 20.56
C GLY A 362 9.99 -20.07 20.76
N SER A 363 9.61 -18.79 20.65
CA SER A 363 8.23 -18.35 20.87
C SER A 363 7.88 -17.09 20.09
N TRP A 364 6.57 -16.85 19.89
CA TRP A 364 6.06 -15.62 19.27
C TRP A 364 5.97 -14.43 20.23
N TYR A 365 6.33 -14.62 21.52
CA TYR A 365 6.30 -13.54 22.51
C TYR A 365 7.17 -12.34 22.09
N LEU A 366 8.42 -12.62 21.77
CA LEU A 366 9.38 -11.56 21.43
C LEU A 366 9.00 -10.82 20.13
N PRO A 367 8.64 -11.49 19.02
CA PRO A 367 8.14 -10.83 17.82
C PRO A 367 6.88 -9.99 18.06
N LEU A 368 5.86 -10.52 18.77
CA LEU A 368 4.60 -9.79 19.02
C LEU A 368 4.78 -8.63 20.00
N SER A 369 5.65 -8.78 21.01
CA SER A 369 6.05 -7.66 21.88
C SER A 369 6.73 -6.56 21.08
N GLY A 370 7.61 -6.91 20.15
CA GLY A 370 8.26 -5.97 19.23
C GLY A 370 7.22 -5.21 18.38
N VAL A 371 6.25 -5.90 17.79
CA VAL A 371 5.16 -5.28 17.03
C VAL A 371 4.34 -4.34 17.92
N THR A 372 4.03 -4.75 19.15
CA THR A 372 3.29 -3.91 20.11
C THR A 372 4.04 -2.62 20.43
N VAL A 373 5.34 -2.70 20.74
CA VAL A 373 6.19 -1.53 21.00
C VAL A 373 6.26 -0.61 19.78
N LEU A 374 6.45 -1.18 18.58
CA LEU A 374 6.47 -0.40 17.34
C LEU A 374 5.15 0.31 17.07
N ALA A 375 4.01 -0.32 17.39
CA ALA A 375 2.69 0.29 17.28
C ALA A 375 2.49 1.44 18.27
N ILE A 376 3.04 1.36 19.49
CA ILE A 376 3.03 2.45 20.47
C ILE A 376 3.92 3.61 19.97
N ILE A 377 5.12 3.33 19.44
CA ILE A 377 5.99 4.34 18.84
C ILE A 377 5.27 5.00 17.64
N MET A 378 4.57 4.23 16.84
CA MET A 378 3.74 4.73 15.74
C MET A 378 2.65 5.70 16.25
N ALA A 379 2.00 5.41 17.39
CA ALA A 379 1.05 6.33 18.00
C ALA A 379 1.68 7.68 18.38
N ILE A 380 2.92 7.66 18.88
CA ILE A 380 3.67 8.88 19.20
C ILE A 380 3.92 9.71 17.92
N PHE A 381 4.40 9.07 16.83
CA PHE A 381 4.56 9.77 15.56
C PHE A 381 3.24 10.25 14.99
N GLY A 382 2.13 9.52 15.20
CA GLY A 382 0.79 9.93 14.83
C GLY A 382 0.34 11.23 15.54
N LEU A 383 0.68 11.39 16.82
CA LEU A 383 0.42 12.64 17.55
C LEU A 383 1.15 13.85 16.96
N TYR A 384 2.35 13.63 16.40
CA TYR A 384 3.10 14.71 15.77
C TYR A 384 2.67 14.97 14.31
N ALA A 385 2.49 13.93 13.51
CA ALA A 385 2.09 14.01 12.10
C ALA A 385 0.64 14.51 11.93
N GLY A 386 -0.23 14.23 12.90
CA GLY A 386 -1.64 14.62 12.89
C GLY A 386 -1.90 16.10 13.21
N ARG A 387 -0.89 16.90 13.59
CA ARG A 387 -1.02 18.33 13.86
C ARG A 387 -1.43 19.07 12.60
N ASP A 388 -2.30 20.07 12.74
CA ASP A 388 -2.70 20.95 11.65
C ASP A 388 -1.56 21.91 11.26
N ARG A 389 -0.59 21.38 10.49
CA ARG A 389 0.58 22.12 9.98
C ARG A 389 0.95 21.61 8.60
N GLU A 390 1.45 22.49 7.76
CA GLU A 390 2.06 22.14 6.47
C GLU A 390 3.59 22.20 6.55
N ILE A 391 4.26 21.44 5.67
CA ILE A 391 5.71 21.50 5.51
C ILE A 391 6.04 22.87 4.92
N ALA A 392 6.94 23.59 5.58
CA ALA A 392 7.39 24.89 5.11
C ALA A 392 7.91 24.81 3.66
N SER A 393 7.51 25.79 2.86
CA SER A 393 7.89 25.91 1.46
C SER A 393 9.35 26.33 1.29
#